data_b45ec3374c0c35fb80a03ddec0d6da38
#
_entry.id   b45ec3374c0c35fb80a03ddec0d6da38
#
_cell.length_a   1.000
_cell.length_b   1.000
_cell.length_c   1.000
_cell.angle_alpha   90.00
_cell.angle_beta   90.00
_cell.angle_gamma   90.00
#
_symmetry.space_group_name_H-M   'P 1'
#
loop_
_entity.id
_entity.type
_entity.pdbx_description
1 polymer ?
#
loop_
_entity_poly.entity_id
_entity_poly.type
_entity_poly.pdbx_seq_one_letter_code
_entity_poly.pdbx_strand_id
1 'polypeptide(L)'
;MTGQTSLFPPEPAPDPLLCWLWLSQVLGPASLHAGKVLDAFVSAQAAWEARETEEFRQAAGDTAFKRAAQLDAESFHTLVMQCDALRVRILPFDDPDYPLAFSRIPDMPLVLYCTGDPRWLNEPGAVGIVGSRKPTEYGLNAAADIGGELAKNGAIIVSGLADGLDSAGHRAAVKNDCPTIAVMGVPIDRTYPAANAALRQKIERKGCVISEYPPCGEGVGPNGFLQRNRLIAALSSAVLVVEAREKSGTMSTVSHAERYGKPVFAVPGSIYSCLLYTSDAAD
;
A
#
# COMPACT_ATOMS: atom_id res chain seq x y z
N MET A 1 15.92 48.96 -7.90
CA MET A 1 15.80 47.62 -7.33
C MET A 1 16.50 46.69 -8.29
N THR A 2 17.75 46.38 -8.00
CA THR A 2 18.65 45.59 -8.87
C THR A 2 18.37 44.10 -8.59
N GLY A 3 17.72 43.45 -9.55
CA GLY A 3 17.63 41.98 -9.55
C GLY A 3 19.02 41.38 -9.68
N GLN A 4 19.48 40.67 -8.68
CA GLN A 4 20.66 39.81 -8.78
C GLN A 4 20.27 38.61 -9.67
N THR A 5 20.62 38.71 -10.93
CA THR A 5 20.66 37.57 -11.85
C THR A 5 21.79 36.67 -11.34
N SER A 6 21.46 35.45 -10.89
CA SER A 6 22.44 34.44 -10.53
C SER A 6 23.33 34.20 -11.74
N LEU A 7 24.65 34.36 -11.55
CA LEU A 7 25.68 34.14 -12.58
C LEU A 7 25.94 32.66 -12.90
N PHE A 8 25.28 31.75 -12.18
CA PHE A 8 25.38 30.32 -12.42
C PHE A 8 24.12 29.84 -13.14
N PRO A 9 24.24 28.97 -14.17
CA PRO A 9 23.08 28.30 -14.71
C PRO A 9 22.36 27.55 -13.57
N PRO A 10 21.03 27.47 -13.60
CA PRO A 10 20.29 26.69 -12.62
C PRO A 10 20.88 25.28 -12.59
N GLU A 11 21.09 24.73 -11.41
CA GLU A 11 21.48 23.33 -11.26
C GLU A 11 20.51 22.45 -12.05
N PRO A 12 21.01 21.45 -12.80
CA PRO A 12 20.11 20.55 -13.52
C PRO A 12 19.14 19.91 -12.52
N ALA A 13 17.88 19.84 -12.89
CA ALA A 13 16.89 19.20 -12.05
C ALA A 13 17.30 17.72 -11.80
N PRO A 14 17.09 17.21 -10.58
CA PRO A 14 17.39 15.82 -10.24
C PRO A 14 16.66 14.81 -11.15
N ASP A 15 17.16 13.58 -11.16
CA ASP A 15 16.47 12.46 -11.83
C ASP A 15 14.99 12.40 -11.37
N PRO A 16 14.03 12.23 -12.31
CA PRO A 16 12.61 12.15 -11.98
C PRO A 16 12.29 11.14 -10.85
N LEU A 17 12.97 10.00 -10.81
CA LEU A 17 12.79 9.01 -9.74
C LEU A 17 13.17 9.59 -8.37
N LEU A 18 14.28 10.35 -8.29
CA LEU A 18 14.71 10.98 -7.05
C LEU A 18 13.70 12.05 -6.59
N CYS A 19 13.10 12.78 -7.53
CA CYS A 19 12.04 13.72 -7.23
C CYS A 19 10.78 13.02 -6.66
N TRP A 20 10.40 11.86 -7.19
CA TRP A 20 9.30 11.05 -6.64
C TRP A 20 9.59 10.55 -5.22
N LEU A 21 10.80 10.03 -4.99
CA LEU A 21 11.23 9.59 -3.66
C LEU A 21 11.23 10.73 -2.65
N TRP A 22 11.76 11.89 -3.07
CA TRP A 22 11.73 13.12 -2.27
C TRP A 22 10.29 13.52 -1.94
N LEU A 23 9.40 13.62 -2.93
CA LEU A 23 8.02 14.05 -2.73
C LEU A 23 7.25 13.08 -1.81
N SER A 24 7.46 11.77 -2.00
CA SER A 24 6.89 10.75 -1.13
C SER A 24 7.33 10.91 0.33
N GLN A 25 8.62 11.19 0.56
CA GLN A 25 9.15 11.38 1.91
C GLN A 25 8.69 12.71 2.53
N VAL A 26 8.59 13.77 1.72
CA VAL A 26 8.11 15.08 2.16
C VAL A 26 6.65 15.01 2.63
N LEU A 27 5.78 14.38 1.84
CA LEU A 27 4.37 14.26 2.19
C LEU A 27 4.13 13.19 3.27
N GLY A 28 4.92 12.12 3.26
CA GLY A 28 4.78 10.97 4.13
C GLY A 28 3.62 10.04 3.72
N PRO A 29 3.55 8.84 4.31
CA PRO A 29 2.55 7.84 3.97
C PRO A 29 1.13 8.29 4.34
N ALA A 30 0.15 7.88 3.53
CA ALA A 30 -1.27 8.20 3.70
C ALA A 30 -1.58 9.71 3.74
N SER A 31 -0.80 10.54 3.04
CA SER A 31 -1.01 11.97 2.97
C SER A 31 -2.24 12.32 2.12
N LEU A 32 -3.14 13.14 2.67
CA LEU A 32 -4.28 13.70 1.95
C LEU A 32 -3.88 14.86 1.01
N HIS A 33 -2.62 15.24 1.00
CA HIS A 33 -2.09 16.30 0.14
C HIS A 33 -1.56 15.76 -1.20
N ALA A 34 -1.39 14.44 -1.36
CA ALA A 34 -0.83 13.84 -2.56
C ALA A 34 -1.57 14.28 -3.83
N GLY A 35 -2.91 14.14 -3.84
CA GLY A 35 -3.73 14.58 -4.97
C GLY A 35 -3.60 16.08 -5.25
N LYS A 36 -3.64 16.93 -4.21
CA LYS A 36 -3.52 18.39 -4.37
C LYS A 36 -2.18 18.82 -4.98
N VAL A 37 -1.09 18.14 -4.59
CA VAL A 37 0.23 18.41 -5.17
C VAL A 37 0.27 17.98 -6.63
N LEU A 38 -0.30 16.82 -7.00
CA LEU A 38 -0.35 16.37 -8.38
C LEU A 38 -1.30 17.20 -9.26
N ASP A 39 -2.35 17.79 -8.68
CA ASP A 39 -3.24 18.72 -9.37
C ASP A 39 -2.55 20.07 -9.64
N ALA A 40 -1.71 20.53 -8.71
CA ALA A 40 -0.96 21.80 -8.85
C ALA A 40 0.29 21.65 -9.73
N PHE A 41 0.96 20.50 -9.64
CA PHE A 41 2.23 20.25 -10.33
C PHE A 41 2.12 18.99 -11.18
N VAL A 42 2.37 19.13 -12.48
CA VAL A 42 2.22 18.04 -13.47
C VAL A 42 3.18 16.85 -13.19
N SER A 43 4.26 17.07 -12.43
CA SER A 43 5.27 16.04 -12.14
C SER A 43 5.92 16.27 -10.78
N ALA A 44 6.53 15.23 -10.22
CA ALA A 44 7.33 15.35 -9.01
C ALA A 44 8.53 16.30 -9.18
N GLN A 45 9.08 16.38 -10.40
CA GLN A 45 10.14 17.32 -10.73
C GLN A 45 9.66 18.76 -10.66
N ALA A 46 8.50 19.08 -11.24
CA ALA A 46 7.91 20.42 -11.15
C ALA A 46 7.59 20.81 -9.69
N ALA A 47 7.12 19.84 -8.87
CA ALA A 47 6.91 20.03 -7.46
C ALA A 47 8.23 20.30 -6.70
N TRP A 48 9.32 19.60 -7.07
CA TRP A 48 10.65 19.82 -6.51
C TRP A 48 11.21 21.21 -6.87
N GLU A 49 11.07 21.62 -8.12
CA GLU A 49 11.48 22.96 -8.58
C GLU A 49 10.72 24.07 -7.83
N ALA A 50 9.43 23.84 -7.56
CA ALA A 50 8.57 24.79 -6.85
C ALA A 50 8.64 24.67 -5.31
N ARG A 51 9.46 23.82 -4.73
CA ARG A 51 9.47 23.43 -3.30
C ARG A 51 9.59 24.58 -2.30
N GLU A 52 10.11 25.74 -2.72
CA GLU A 52 10.27 26.93 -1.90
C GLU A 52 9.16 27.99 -2.12
N THR A 53 8.20 27.71 -3.02
CA THR A 53 7.13 28.64 -3.35
C THR A 53 5.94 28.53 -2.40
N GLU A 54 5.16 29.60 -2.31
CA GLU A 54 3.91 29.62 -1.55
C GLU A 54 2.86 28.67 -2.18
N GLU A 55 2.90 28.45 -3.51
CA GLU A 55 2.03 27.53 -4.20
C GLU A 55 2.26 26.09 -3.72
N PHE A 56 3.52 25.66 -3.62
CA PHE A 56 3.85 24.34 -3.06
C PHE A 56 3.40 24.23 -1.60
N ARG A 57 3.60 25.27 -0.80
CA ARG A 57 3.16 25.31 0.61
C ARG A 57 1.65 25.13 0.74
N GLN A 58 0.85 25.77 -0.12
CA GLN A 58 -0.61 25.64 -0.12
C GLN A 58 -1.07 24.23 -0.53
N ALA A 59 -0.43 23.63 -1.53
CA ALA A 59 -0.75 22.29 -1.99
C ALA A 59 -0.32 21.20 -0.99
N ALA A 60 0.93 21.26 -0.51
CA ALA A 60 1.56 20.24 0.33
C ALA A 60 1.27 20.40 1.83
N GLY A 61 0.94 21.61 2.28
CA GLY A 61 0.73 21.98 3.68
C GLY A 61 2.02 22.33 4.43
N ASP A 62 1.88 23.05 5.54
CA ASP A 62 3.02 23.61 6.30
C ASP A 62 4.03 22.56 6.79
N THR A 63 3.57 21.38 7.18
CA THR A 63 4.45 20.32 7.67
C THR A 63 5.33 19.78 6.56
N ALA A 64 4.75 19.50 5.39
CA ALA A 64 5.48 19.03 4.22
C ALA A 64 6.41 20.13 3.68
N PHE A 65 5.96 21.37 3.64
CA PHE A 65 6.80 22.51 3.24
C PHE A 65 8.07 22.64 4.09
N LYS A 66 7.96 22.50 5.43
CA LYS A 66 9.12 22.50 6.32
C LYS A 66 10.06 21.32 6.08
N ARG A 67 9.51 20.12 5.77
CA ARG A 67 10.33 18.95 5.43
C ARG A 67 11.04 19.12 4.10
N ALA A 68 10.37 19.72 3.11
CA ALA A 68 10.94 20.00 1.80
C ALA A 68 12.23 20.82 1.88
N ALA A 69 12.28 21.78 2.79
CA ALA A 69 13.47 22.60 3.03
C ALA A 69 14.65 21.84 3.69
N GLN A 70 14.41 20.63 4.23
CA GLN A 70 15.41 19.82 4.94
C GLN A 70 15.88 18.61 4.14
N LEU A 71 15.17 18.26 3.07
CA LEU A 71 15.43 17.07 2.28
C LEU A 71 15.89 17.46 0.88
N ASP A 72 17.01 16.88 0.46
CA ASP A 72 17.52 17.00 -0.89
C ASP A 72 17.16 15.70 -1.68
N ALA A 73 16.70 15.86 -2.92
CA ALA A 73 16.38 14.76 -3.81
C ALA A 73 17.59 13.86 -4.07
N GLU A 74 18.78 14.44 -4.24
CA GLU A 74 20.04 13.70 -4.46
C GLU A 74 20.39 12.75 -3.30
N SER A 75 19.93 13.02 -2.09
CA SER A 75 20.14 12.14 -0.93
C SER A 75 19.53 10.75 -1.10
N PHE A 76 18.57 10.57 -2.03
CA PHE A 76 17.89 9.30 -2.26
C PHE A 76 18.67 8.32 -3.18
N HIS A 77 19.81 8.69 -3.74
CA HIS A 77 20.67 7.75 -4.49
C HIS A 77 21.01 6.50 -3.68
N THR A 78 21.33 6.66 -2.41
CA THR A 78 21.62 5.52 -1.51
C THR A 78 20.43 4.57 -1.41
N LEU A 79 19.21 5.10 -1.33
CA LEU A 79 18.00 4.28 -1.29
C LEU A 79 17.79 3.51 -2.60
N VAL A 80 18.03 4.15 -3.75
CA VAL A 80 17.95 3.47 -5.07
C VAL A 80 18.96 2.32 -5.12
N MET A 81 20.21 2.54 -4.72
CA MET A 81 21.22 1.49 -4.66
C MET A 81 20.85 0.34 -3.71
N GLN A 82 20.25 0.65 -2.56
CA GLN A 82 19.74 -0.36 -1.62
C GLN A 82 18.62 -1.19 -2.23
N CYS A 83 17.67 -0.55 -2.92
CA CYS A 83 16.60 -1.23 -3.62
C CYS A 83 17.14 -2.19 -4.69
N ASP A 84 18.09 -1.75 -5.50
CA ASP A 84 18.73 -2.58 -6.52
C ASP A 84 19.43 -3.80 -5.90
N ALA A 85 20.23 -3.59 -4.84
CA ALA A 85 20.93 -4.67 -4.14
C ALA A 85 19.97 -5.71 -3.55
N LEU A 86 18.80 -5.29 -3.10
CA LEU A 86 17.74 -6.13 -2.51
C LEU A 86 16.77 -6.66 -3.57
N ARG A 87 16.93 -6.31 -4.85
CA ARG A 87 15.99 -6.61 -5.94
C ARG A 87 14.56 -6.13 -5.63
N VAL A 88 14.48 -4.97 -5.00
CA VAL A 88 13.24 -4.25 -4.75
C VAL A 88 13.01 -3.29 -5.91
N ARG A 89 11.88 -3.42 -6.58
CA ARG A 89 11.47 -2.48 -7.61
C ARG A 89 10.80 -1.27 -6.97
N ILE A 90 11.20 -0.08 -7.36
CA ILE A 90 10.56 1.18 -6.98
C ILE A 90 9.51 1.48 -8.03
N LEU A 91 8.27 1.73 -7.62
CA LEU A 91 7.13 2.05 -8.47
C LEU A 91 6.61 3.45 -8.09
N PRO A 92 7.14 4.52 -8.70
CA PRO A 92 6.56 5.86 -8.54
C PRO A 92 5.21 5.95 -9.24
N PHE A 93 4.45 6.99 -8.94
CA PHE A 93 3.09 7.20 -9.45
C PHE A 93 2.97 7.16 -10.99
N ASP A 94 4.01 7.58 -11.71
CA ASP A 94 4.09 7.57 -13.17
C ASP A 94 4.70 6.30 -13.78
N ASP A 95 5.05 5.30 -12.96
CA ASP A 95 5.52 4.00 -13.46
C ASP A 95 4.37 3.24 -14.13
N PRO A 96 4.58 2.61 -15.31
CA PRO A 96 3.55 1.82 -16.00
C PRO A 96 2.93 0.70 -15.17
N ASP A 97 3.67 0.13 -14.22
CA ASP A 97 3.19 -0.92 -13.30
C ASP A 97 2.60 -0.37 -12.00
N TYR A 98 2.55 0.97 -11.83
CA TYR A 98 1.91 1.54 -10.66
C TYR A 98 0.41 1.19 -10.63
N PRO A 99 -0.16 0.77 -9.48
CA PRO A 99 -1.55 0.34 -9.41
C PRO A 99 -2.54 1.47 -9.69
N LEU A 100 -3.27 1.40 -10.81
CA LEU A 100 -4.30 2.37 -11.18
C LEU A 100 -5.38 2.54 -10.10
N ALA A 101 -5.62 1.50 -9.30
CA ALA A 101 -6.56 1.56 -8.19
C ALA A 101 -6.18 2.60 -7.13
N PHE A 102 -4.90 2.88 -6.96
CA PHE A 102 -4.42 3.86 -5.97
C PHE A 102 -4.59 5.30 -6.42
N SER A 103 -4.58 5.60 -7.70
CA SER A 103 -4.83 6.95 -8.20
C SER A 103 -6.25 7.47 -7.88
N ARG A 104 -7.15 6.58 -7.45
CA ARG A 104 -8.56 6.88 -7.15
C ARG A 104 -8.84 7.11 -5.67
N ILE A 105 -7.85 6.97 -4.81
CA ILE A 105 -8.03 7.18 -3.36
C ILE A 105 -7.40 8.51 -2.92
N PRO A 106 -8.00 9.23 -1.95
CA PRO A 106 -7.55 10.57 -1.58
C PRO A 106 -6.18 10.60 -0.90
N ASP A 107 -5.79 9.49 -0.31
CA ASP A 107 -4.55 9.28 0.44
C ASP A 107 -3.61 8.31 -0.29
N MET A 108 -3.53 8.46 -1.62
CA MET A 108 -2.75 7.59 -2.49
C MET A 108 -1.25 7.60 -2.14
N PRO A 109 -0.57 6.44 -2.22
CA PRO A 109 0.87 6.38 -2.10
C PRO A 109 1.53 6.96 -3.36
N LEU A 110 2.53 7.84 -3.22
CA LEU A 110 3.24 8.38 -4.38
C LEU A 110 4.33 7.45 -4.91
N VAL A 111 4.85 6.60 -4.04
CA VAL A 111 5.87 5.60 -4.36
C VAL A 111 5.53 4.31 -3.62
N LEU A 112 5.69 3.19 -4.31
CA LEU A 112 5.62 1.85 -3.74
C LEU A 112 6.94 1.13 -3.94
N TYR A 113 7.24 0.23 -3.02
CA TYR A 113 8.34 -0.71 -3.09
C TYR A 113 7.77 -2.10 -3.30
N CYS A 114 8.27 -2.82 -4.31
CA CYS A 114 7.71 -4.11 -4.73
C CYS A 114 8.78 -5.19 -4.84
N THR A 115 8.47 -6.39 -4.35
CA THR A 115 9.20 -7.63 -4.66
C THR A 115 8.26 -8.64 -5.32
N GLY A 116 8.76 -9.46 -6.22
CA GLY A 116 7.95 -10.31 -7.09
C GLY A 116 7.57 -9.60 -8.39
N ASP A 117 6.43 -9.97 -8.99
CA ASP A 117 6.02 -9.47 -10.30
C ASP A 117 4.90 -8.42 -10.18
N PRO A 118 5.19 -7.14 -10.44
CA PRO A 118 4.24 -6.03 -10.26
C PRO A 118 3.08 -6.04 -11.27
N ARG A 119 3.16 -6.78 -12.39
CA ARG A 119 2.05 -6.87 -13.36
C ARG A 119 0.72 -7.25 -12.70
N TRP A 120 0.78 -8.04 -11.61
CA TRP A 120 -0.41 -8.47 -10.87
C TRP A 120 -1.17 -7.34 -10.18
N LEU A 121 -0.54 -6.17 -10.00
CA LEU A 121 -1.15 -5.01 -9.34
C LEU A 121 -2.27 -4.36 -10.16
N ASN A 122 -2.24 -4.54 -11.49
CA ASN A 122 -3.23 -3.99 -12.41
C ASN A 122 -4.14 -5.04 -13.05
N GLU A 123 -3.93 -6.32 -12.74
CA GLU A 123 -4.82 -7.38 -13.21
C GLU A 123 -6.20 -7.29 -12.55
N PRO A 124 -7.28 -7.50 -13.31
CA PRO A 124 -8.64 -7.42 -12.76
C PRO A 124 -8.97 -8.59 -11.83
N GLY A 125 -10.01 -8.42 -11.01
CA GLY A 125 -10.54 -9.50 -10.17
C GLY A 125 -9.81 -9.68 -8.83
N ALA A 126 -9.13 -8.66 -8.33
CA ALA A 126 -8.53 -8.69 -7.00
C ALA A 126 -9.60 -8.74 -5.90
N VAL A 127 -9.48 -9.67 -4.94
CA VAL A 127 -10.40 -9.82 -3.79
C VAL A 127 -9.60 -9.76 -2.49
N GLY A 128 -9.98 -8.82 -1.64
CA GLY A 128 -9.39 -8.69 -0.31
C GLY A 128 -9.93 -9.76 0.64
N ILE A 129 -9.08 -10.60 1.23
CA ILE A 129 -9.47 -11.52 2.31
C ILE A 129 -8.84 -11.02 3.59
N VAL A 130 -9.66 -10.63 4.55
CA VAL A 130 -9.20 -10.03 5.82
C VAL A 130 -9.93 -10.64 7.02
N GLY A 131 -9.29 -10.55 8.19
CA GLY A 131 -9.95 -11.03 9.39
C GLY A 131 -9.05 -11.14 10.61
N SER A 132 -9.50 -11.94 11.59
CA SER A 132 -8.86 -12.14 12.88
C SER A 132 -7.45 -12.72 12.74
N ARG A 133 -6.52 -12.21 13.57
CA ARG A 133 -5.19 -12.81 13.76
C ARG A 133 -5.24 -14.09 14.59
N LYS A 134 -6.34 -14.31 15.33
CA LYS A 134 -6.61 -15.52 16.13
C LYS A 134 -7.98 -16.04 15.74
N PRO A 135 -8.13 -16.64 14.54
CA PRO A 135 -9.40 -17.15 14.07
C PRO A 135 -9.78 -18.45 14.76
N THR A 136 -11.05 -18.82 14.60
CA THR A 136 -11.53 -20.17 14.90
C THR A 136 -11.11 -21.16 13.80
N GLU A 137 -11.23 -22.44 14.06
CA GLU A 137 -11.04 -23.48 13.03
C GLU A 137 -12.03 -23.32 11.87
N TYR A 138 -13.28 -22.93 12.16
CA TYR A 138 -14.27 -22.59 11.16
C TYR A 138 -13.78 -21.47 10.24
N GLY A 139 -13.29 -20.37 10.82
CA GLY A 139 -12.77 -19.24 10.02
C GLY A 139 -11.57 -19.62 9.17
N LEU A 140 -10.66 -20.46 9.68
CA LEU A 140 -9.52 -20.97 8.89
C LEU A 140 -10.00 -21.81 7.70
N ASN A 141 -10.94 -22.74 7.90
CA ASN A 141 -11.51 -23.58 6.86
C ASN A 141 -12.27 -22.71 5.82
N ALA A 142 -13.11 -21.78 6.27
CA ALA A 142 -13.84 -20.87 5.39
C ALA A 142 -12.87 -20.02 4.51
N ALA A 143 -11.80 -19.46 5.10
CA ALA A 143 -10.81 -18.70 4.35
C ALA A 143 -10.06 -19.58 3.34
N ALA A 144 -9.76 -20.82 3.69
CA ALA A 144 -9.08 -21.77 2.81
C ALA A 144 -9.97 -22.19 1.64
N ASP A 145 -11.22 -22.54 1.90
CA ASP A 145 -12.16 -23.03 0.89
C ASP A 145 -12.59 -21.89 -0.05
N ILE A 146 -13.09 -20.77 0.50
CA ILE A 146 -13.54 -19.64 -0.31
C ILE A 146 -12.35 -19.00 -1.06
N GLY A 147 -11.23 -18.78 -0.38
CA GLY A 147 -10.02 -18.21 -1.00
C GLY A 147 -9.45 -19.12 -2.08
N GLY A 148 -9.50 -20.45 -1.87
CA GLY A 148 -9.08 -21.45 -2.86
C GLY A 148 -9.97 -21.46 -4.09
N GLU A 149 -11.29 -21.43 -3.92
CA GLU A 149 -12.23 -21.38 -5.05
C GLU A 149 -12.14 -20.06 -5.82
N LEU A 150 -12.04 -18.92 -5.11
CA LEU A 150 -11.82 -17.63 -5.75
C LEU A 150 -10.54 -17.64 -6.60
N ALA A 151 -9.43 -18.13 -6.05
CA ALA A 151 -8.15 -18.17 -6.76
C ALA A 151 -8.21 -19.09 -8.00
N LYS A 152 -8.79 -20.29 -7.91
CA LYS A 152 -8.98 -21.21 -9.05
C LYS A 152 -9.83 -20.58 -10.16
N ASN A 153 -10.74 -19.70 -9.83
CA ASN A 153 -11.59 -18.99 -10.78
C ASN A 153 -10.96 -17.64 -11.25
N GLY A 154 -9.68 -17.47 -11.05
CA GLY A 154 -8.91 -16.35 -11.59
C GLY A 154 -8.90 -15.08 -10.71
N ALA A 155 -9.46 -15.13 -9.51
CA ALA A 155 -9.34 -14.00 -8.59
C ALA A 155 -7.93 -13.91 -7.97
N ILE A 156 -7.42 -12.70 -7.83
CA ILE A 156 -6.16 -12.43 -7.14
C ILE A 156 -6.46 -12.11 -5.67
N ILE A 157 -5.97 -12.95 -4.77
CA ILE A 157 -6.17 -12.71 -3.34
C ILE A 157 -5.24 -11.59 -2.87
N VAL A 158 -5.81 -10.55 -2.27
CA VAL A 158 -5.08 -9.41 -1.68
C VAL A 158 -5.25 -9.46 -0.16
N SER A 159 -4.17 -9.41 0.58
CA SER A 159 -4.22 -9.37 2.05
C SER A 159 -2.95 -8.78 2.66
N GLY A 160 -2.89 -8.75 3.99
CA GLY A 160 -1.83 -8.08 4.73
C GLY A 160 -0.70 -8.97 5.26
N LEU A 161 -0.68 -10.24 4.92
CA LEU A 161 0.29 -11.22 5.41
C LEU A 161 0.36 -11.33 6.95
N ALA A 162 -0.65 -10.86 7.68
CA ALA A 162 -0.74 -11.01 9.12
C ALA A 162 -1.01 -12.48 9.50
N ASP A 163 -0.83 -12.82 10.78
CA ASP A 163 -1.26 -14.13 11.28
C ASP A 163 -2.76 -14.33 11.10
N GLY A 164 -3.19 -15.58 11.08
CA GLY A 164 -4.59 -15.96 10.99
C GLY A 164 -5.15 -15.88 9.56
N LEU A 165 -6.20 -15.10 9.36
CA LEU A 165 -7.01 -15.15 8.14
C LEU A 165 -6.32 -14.52 6.93
N ASP A 166 -5.50 -13.48 7.10
CA ASP A 166 -4.68 -12.92 6.04
C ASP A 166 -3.78 -14.01 5.42
N SER A 167 -3.02 -14.71 6.30
CA SER A 167 -2.15 -15.80 5.86
C SER A 167 -2.92 -16.99 5.30
N ALA A 168 -4.12 -17.29 5.81
CA ALA A 168 -4.95 -18.37 5.30
C ALA A 168 -5.40 -18.09 3.85
N GLY A 169 -5.82 -16.86 3.55
CA GLY A 169 -6.15 -16.44 2.19
C GLY A 169 -4.96 -16.57 1.22
N HIS A 170 -3.78 -16.08 1.62
CA HIS A 170 -2.57 -16.25 0.81
C HIS A 170 -2.20 -17.72 0.59
N ARG A 171 -2.26 -18.55 1.65
CA ARG A 171 -1.99 -19.99 1.54
C ARG A 171 -2.97 -20.69 0.59
N ALA A 172 -4.23 -20.28 0.58
CA ALA A 172 -5.24 -20.84 -0.32
C ALA A 172 -4.87 -20.57 -1.79
N ALA A 173 -4.47 -19.35 -2.14
CA ALA A 173 -3.99 -19.02 -3.48
C ALA A 173 -2.72 -19.80 -3.85
N VAL A 174 -1.70 -19.77 -2.97
CA VAL A 174 -0.41 -20.44 -3.19
C VAL A 174 -0.57 -21.97 -3.33
N LYS A 175 -1.46 -22.60 -2.56
CA LYS A 175 -1.74 -24.04 -2.66
C LYS A 175 -2.31 -24.43 -4.04
N ASN A 176 -3.04 -23.52 -4.65
CA ASN A 176 -3.64 -23.72 -5.99
C ASN A 176 -2.75 -23.15 -7.12
N ASP A 177 -1.49 -22.85 -6.84
CA ASP A 177 -0.52 -22.26 -7.79
C ASP A 177 -0.98 -20.93 -8.43
N CYS A 178 -1.84 -20.17 -7.73
CA CYS A 178 -2.43 -18.91 -8.17
C CYS A 178 -1.67 -17.70 -7.60
N PRO A 179 -1.69 -16.55 -8.31
CA PRO A 179 -1.07 -15.32 -7.83
C PRO A 179 -1.82 -14.75 -6.62
N THR A 180 -1.07 -14.04 -5.79
CA THR A 180 -1.63 -13.30 -4.65
C THR A 180 -0.75 -12.10 -4.33
N ILE A 181 -1.34 -11.03 -3.80
CA ILE A 181 -0.67 -9.76 -3.50
C ILE A 181 -0.65 -9.57 -1.98
N ALA A 182 0.54 -9.51 -1.40
CA ALA A 182 0.69 -9.14 0.00
C ALA A 182 1.03 -7.64 0.13
N VAL A 183 0.21 -6.91 0.88
CA VAL A 183 0.46 -5.50 1.19
C VAL A 183 1.07 -5.42 2.58
N MET A 184 2.26 -4.84 2.72
CA MET A 184 2.98 -4.78 3.99
C MET A 184 2.76 -3.45 4.71
N GLY A 185 2.66 -3.48 6.03
CA GLY A 185 2.65 -2.28 6.89
C GLY A 185 3.99 -2.05 7.60
N VAL A 186 5.06 -2.60 7.02
CA VAL A 186 6.46 -2.50 7.50
C VAL A 186 7.37 -2.29 6.29
N PRO A 187 8.65 -1.89 6.46
CA PRO A 187 9.62 -1.80 5.38
C PRO A 187 9.64 -3.05 4.51
N ILE A 188 9.80 -2.85 3.20
CA ILE A 188 9.66 -3.91 2.18
C ILE A 188 10.64 -5.07 2.38
N ASP A 189 11.79 -4.84 2.95
CA ASP A 189 12.82 -5.84 3.28
C ASP A 189 12.50 -6.67 4.53
N ARG A 190 11.46 -6.29 5.28
CA ARG A 190 11.06 -6.98 6.52
C ARG A 190 9.81 -7.82 6.32
N THR A 191 9.76 -8.95 7.02
CA THR A 191 8.55 -9.79 7.09
C THR A 191 7.96 -9.70 8.49
N TYR A 192 6.71 -9.30 8.57
CA TYR A 192 5.98 -9.29 9.84
C TYR A 192 4.61 -9.96 9.67
N PRO A 193 4.30 -10.97 10.50
CA PRO A 193 5.20 -11.62 11.47
C PRO A 193 6.29 -12.46 10.78
N ALA A 194 7.43 -12.64 11.44
CA ALA A 194 8.57 -13.38 10.90
C ALA A 194 8.22 -14.85 10.56
N ALA A 195 7.25 -15.43 11.26
CA ALA A 195 6.73 -16.78 11.00
C ALA A 195 6.18 -16.95 9.56
N ASN A 196 5.75 -15.88 8.91
CA ASN A 196 5.23 -15.89 7.55
C ASN A 196 6.30 -15.70 6.46
N ALA A 197 7.62 -15.73 6.80
CA ALA A 197 8.69 -15.53 5.82
C ALA A 197 8.68 -16.57 4.69
N ALA A 198 8.45 -17.84 5.01
CA ALA A 198 8.34 -18.90 3.98
C ALA A 198 7.11 -18.72 3.06
N LEU A 199 6.00 -18.20 3.61
CA LEU A 199 4.82 -17.86 2.80
C LEU A 199 5.10 -16.66 1.90
N ARG A 200 5.74 -15.62 2.41
CA ARG A 200 6.16 -14.45 1.62
C ARG A 200 6.99 -14.86 0.41
N GLN A 201 8.00 -15.72 0.58
CA GLN A 201 8.82 -16.20 -0.54
C GLN A 201 7.99 -16.92 -1.63
N LYS A 202 6.93 -17.64 -1.23
CA LYS A 202 6.02 -18.28 -2.19
C LYS A 202 5.16 -17.26 -2.93
N ILE A 203 4.71 -16.21 -2.23
CA ILE A 203 3.96 -15.10 -2.80
C ILE A 203 4.83 -14.38 -3.84
N GLU A 204 6.07 -14.03 -3.52
CA GLU A 204 7.01 -13.35 -4.42
C GLU A 204 7.31 -14.13 -5.71
N ARG A 205 7.21 -15.46 -5.68
CA ARG A 205 7.42 -16.31 -6.87
C ARG A 205 6.26 -16.30 -7.86
N LYS A 206 5.03 -16.06 -7.41
CA LYS A 206 3.80 -16.21 -8.21
C LYS A 206 2.98 -14.92 -8.31
N GLY A 207 3.17 -14.01 -7.38
CA GLY A 207 2.52 -12.73 -7.27
C GLY A 207 3.52 -11.65 -6.91
N CYS A 208 3.14 -10.76 -5.99
CA CYS A 208 4.04 -9.75 -5.47
C CYS A 208 3.76 -9.38 -4.02
N VAL A 209 4.75 -8.74 -3.41
CA VAL A 209 4.66 -8.10 -2.10
C VAL A 209 4.95 -6.62 -2.30
N ILE A 210 4.09 -5.77 -1.76
CA ILE A 210 4.26 -4.31 -1.84
C ILE A 210 4.28 -3.67 -0.47
N SER A 211 4.98 -2.55 -0.38
CA SER A 211 4.98 -1.68 0.80
C SER A 211 5.12 -0.22 0.37
N GLU A 212 4.55 0.68 1.16
CA GLU A 212 4.77 2.13 1.06
C GLU A 212 6.07 2.56 1.80
N TYR A 213 6.67 1.63 2.54
CA TYR A 213 7.86 1.88 3.36
C TYR A 213 9.11 1.31 2.68
N PRO A 214 10.15 2.15 2.49
CA PRO A 214 11.40 1.74 1.84
C PRO A 214 12.14 0.64 2.61
N PRO A 215 13.06 -0.09 1.95
CA PRO A 215 13.96 -1.00 2.66
C PRO A 215 14.89 -0.23 3.58
N CYS A 216 15.44 -0.92 4.58
CA CYS A 216 16.36 -0.39 5.58
C CYS A 216 15.79 0.80 6.39
N GLY A 217 14.51 1.13 6.23
CA GLY A 217 13.85 2.19 6.97
C GLY A 217 13.68 1.87 8.45
N GLU A 218 13.37 2.88 9.26
CA GLU A 218 13.02 2.67 10.67
C GLU A 218 11.75 1.82 10.80
N GLY A 219 11.61 1.15 11.93
CA GLY A 219 10.41 0.35 12.21
C GLY A 219 9.16 1.25 12.24
N VAL A 220 8.17 0.86 11.45
CA VAL A 220 6.87 1.53 11.46
C VAL A 220 6.09 1.01 12.67
N GLY A 221 5.64 1.90 13.54
CA GLY A 221 4.84 1.54 14.70
C GLY A 221 3.47 0.94 14.30
N PRO A 222 2.59 0.66 15.28
CA PRO A 222 1.27 0.07 15.04
C PRO A 222 0.44 0.80 13.98
N ASN A 223 0.64 2.10 13.81
CA ASN A 223 -0.04 2.93 12.82
C ASN A 223 0.21 2.48 11.37
N GLY A 224 1.39 1.94 11.06
CA GLY A 224 1.70 1.46 9.71
C GLY A 224 0.76 0.34 9.25
N PHE A 225 0.33 -0.54 10.15
CA PHE A 225 -0.63 -1.59 9.82
C PHE A 225 -2.01 -1.03 9.52
N LEU A 226 -2.46 -0.01 10.26
CA LEU A 226 -3.74 0.65 10.02
C LEU A 226 -3.71 1.47 8.72
N GLN A 227 -2.64 2.22 8.48
CA GLN A 227 -2.45 2.98 7.24
C GLN A 227 -2.40 2.07 6.01
N ARG A 228 -1.71 0.93 6.08
CA ARG A 228 -1.62 -0.06 5.02
C ARG A 228 -3.00 -0.61 4.62
N ASN A 229 -3.94 -0.76 5.55
CA ASN A 229 -5.24 -1.37 5.29
C ASN A 229 -6.04 -0.65 4.20
N ARG A 230 -5.83 0.66 4.00
CA ARG A 230 -6.42 1.41 2.89
C ARG A 230 -5.97 0.88 1.52
N LEU A 231 -4.72 0.42 1.43
CA LEU A 231 -4.17 -0.12 0.19
C LEU A 231 -4.75 -1.49 -0.15
N ILE A 232 -5.02 -2.33 0.86
CA ILE A 232 -5.75 -3.60 0.66
C ILE A 232 -7.13 -3.31 0.09
N ALA A 233 -7.88 -2.40 0.72
CA ALA A 233 -9.21 -2.03 0.28
C ALA A 233 -9.20 -1.42 -1.13
N ALA A 234 -8.24 -0.54 -1.44
CA ALA A 234 -8.15 0.12 -2.73
C ALA A 234 -7.84 -0.85 -3.87
N LEU A 235 -6.90 -1.79 -3.69
CA LEU A 235 -6.58 -2.81 -4.70
C LEU A 235 -7.73 -3.77 -4.95
N SER A 236 -8.57 -4.00 -3.95
CA SER A 236 -9.64 -4.99 -4.03
C SER A 236 -10.83 -4.47 -4.83
N SER A 237 -11.41 -5.34 -5.65
CA SER A 237 -12.73 -5.12 -6.26
C SER A 237 -13.85 -5.37 -5.25
N ALA A 238 -13.60 -6.24 -4.27
CA ALA A 238 -14.47 -6.55 -3.14
C ALA A 238 -13.62 -6.99 -1.95
N VAL A 239 -14.12 -6.83 -0.73
CA VAL A 239 -13.48 -7.29 0.50
C VAL A 239 -14.32 -8.37 1.16
N LEU A 240 -13.72 -9.52 1.45
CA LEU A 240 -14.31 -10.61 2.23
C LEU A 240 -13.76 -10.56 3.65
N VAL A 241 -14.65 -10.31 4.61
CA VAL A 241 -14.37 -10.45 6.04
C VAL A 241 -14.75 -11.86 6.48
N VAL A 242 -13.78 -12.66 6.90
CA VAL A 242 -14.05 -14.05 7.30
C VAL A 242 -14.50 -14.11 8.76
N GLU A 243 -13.72 -13.52 9.66
CA GLU A 243 -14.07 -13.32 11.07
C GLU A 243 -13.44 -12.03 11.57
N ALA A 244 -14.18 -11.20 12.26
CA ALA A 244 -13.66 -9.97 12.87
C ALA A 244 -14.37 -9.68 14.19
N ARG A 245 -13.68 -9.00 15.10
CA ARG A 245 -14.30 -8.36 16.25
C ARG A 245 -14.68 -6.94 15.88
N GLU A 246 -15.75 -6.44 16.45
CA GLU A 246 -16.24 -5.07 16.25
C GLU A 246 -15.10 -4.02 16.41
N LYS A 247 -14.30 -4.15 17.45
CA LYS A 247 -13.14 -3.26 17.70
C LYS A 247 -11.83 -3.95 17.30
N SER A 248 -11.64 -4.17 15.99
CA SER A 248 -10.42 -4.81 15.48
C SER A 248 -9.79 -3.99 14.33
N GLY A 249 -8.52 -4.24 14.06
CA GLY A 249 -7.84 -3.63 12.90
C GLY A 249 -8.45 -4.01 11.56
N THR A 250 -9.16 -5.13 11.47
CA THR A 250 -9.91 -5.56 10.28
C THR A 250 -10.98 -4.55 9.89
N MET A 251 -11.65 -3.95 10.88
CA MET A 251 -12.69 -2.94 10.64
C MET A 251 -12.14 -1.68 9.96
N SER A 252 -10.86 -1.37 10.13
CA SER A 252 -10.22 -0.30 9.34
C SER A 252 -10.22 -0.61 7.84
N THR A 253 -9.99 -1.87 7.43
CA THR A 253 -10.08 -2.25 6.01
C THR A 253 -11.51 -2.15 5.50
N VAL A 254 -12.49 -2.54 6.29
CA VAL A 254 -13.92 -2.40 5.98
C VAL A 254 -14.28 -0.93 5.75
N SER A 255 -13.96 -0.06 6.71
CA SER A 255 -14.26 1.37 6.59
C SER A 255 -13.59 2.02 5.36
N HIS A 256 -12.38 1.58 4.98
CA HIS A 256 -11.77 2.04 3.74
C HIS A 256 -12.48 1.50 2.50
N ALA A 257 -12.89 0.22 2.50
CA ALA A 257 -13.64 -0.37 1.39
C ALA A 257 -14.97 0.37 1.16
N GLU A 258 -15.73 0.62 2.21
CA GLU A 258 -16.96 1.40 2.17
C GLU A 258 -16.75 2.81 1.63
N ARG A 259 -15.71 3.52 2.14
CA ARG A 259 -15.33 4.85 1.66
C ARG A 259 -14.99 4.87 0.17
N TYR A 260 -14.39 3.80 -0.35
CA TYR A 260 -14.01 3.67 -1.76
C TYR A 260 -15.12 3.05 -2.62
N GLY A 261 -16.33 2.85 -2.07
CA GLY A 261 -17.47 2.26 -2.79
C GLY A 261 -17.25 0.80 -3.19
N LYS A 262 -16.43 0.06 -2.43
CA LYS A 262 -16.16 -1.36 -2.69
C LYS A 262 -17.14 -2.23 -1.90
N PRO A 263 -17.75 -3.25 -2.51
CA PRO A 263 -18.61 -4.19 -1.79
C PRO A 263 -17.83 -4.94 -0.71
N VAL A 264 -18.47 -5.09 0.44
CA VAL A 264 -17.95 -5.87 1.56
C VAL A 264 -18.84 -7.08 1.78
N PHE A 265 -18.25 -8.26 1.82
CA PHE A 265 -18.93 -9.51 2.12
C PHE A 265 -18.44 -10.04 3.45
N ALA A 266 -19.31 -10.71 4.19
CA ALA A 266 -18.96 -11.36 5.43
C ALA A 266 -19.33 -12.84 5.39
N VAL A 267 -18.45 -13.69 5.93
CA VAL A 267 -18.77 -15.10 6.13
C VAL A 267 -19.73 -15.21 7.32
N PRO A 268 -20.91 -15.85 7.16
CA PRO A 268 -21.84 -16.04 8.26
C PRO A 268 -21.16 -16.80 9.41
N GLY A 269 -21.29 -16.29 10.62
CA GLY A 269 -20.77 -16.91 11.84
C GLY A 269 -21.90 -17.32 12.80
N SER A 270 -21.53 -17.93 13.94
CA SER A 270 -22.50 -18.24 15.00
C SER A 270 -22.98 -16.95 15.67
N ILE A 271 -24.27 -16.79 15.84
CA ILE A 271 -24.88 -15.66 16.57
C ILE A 271 -24.40 -15.54 18.03
N TYR A 272 -23.80 -16.60 18.57
CA TYR A 272 -23.20 -16.61 19.92
C TYR A 272 -21.71 -16.29 19.91
N SER A 273 -21.13 -15.99 18.74
CA SER A 273 -19.70 -15.70 18.62
C SER A 273 -19.42 -14.20 18.74
N CYS A 274 -18.44 -13.84 19.57
CA CYS A 274 -17.91 -12.46 19.62
C CYS A 274 -17.12 -12.07 18.34
N LEU A 275 -16.96 -12.99 17.38
CA LEU A 275 -16.21 -12.80 16.13
C LEU A 275 -17.14 -12.51 14.94
N LEU A 276 -18.41 -12.18 15.20
CA LEU A 276 -19.36 -11.79 14.16
C LEU A 276 -19.10 -10.36 13.71
N TYR A 277 -18.90 -10.19 12.41
CA TYR A 277 -19.26 -8.99 11.70
C TYR A 277 -20.61 -9.23 11.01
N THR A 278 -21.67 -8.63 11.52
CA THR A 278 -22.91 -8.46 10.77
C THR A 278 -22.84 -7.07 10.15
N SER A 279 -22.76 -6.99 8.83
CA SER A 279 -22.97 -5.70 8.17
C SER A 279 -24.43 -5.31 8.34
N ASP A 280 -24.71 -4.29 9.13
CA ASP A 280 -25.98 -3.56 9.08
C ASP A 280 -26.04 -2.66 7.81
N ALA A 281 -25.36 -3.05 6.75
CA ALA A 281 -25.39 -2.39 5.46
C ALA A 281 -26.49 -3.00 4.59
N ALA A 282 -27.71 -2.92 5.07
CA ALA A 282 -28.91 -3.17 4.27
C ALA A 282 -30.04 -2.26 4.79
N ASP A 283 -29.87 -0.95 4.58
CA ASP A 283 -30.95 0.04 4.48
C ASP A 283 -30.55 1.14 3.50
#